data_c76f23650296d2583a3611ed3186a168
#
_entry.id   c76f23650296d2583a3611ed3186a168
#
_cell.length_a   1.000
_cell.length_b   1.000
_cell.length_c   1.000
_cell.angle_alpha   90.00
_cell.angle_beta   90.00
_cell.angle_gamma   90.00
#
_symmetry.space_group_name_H-M   'P 1'
#
loop_
_entity.id
_entity.type
_entity.pdbx_description
1 polymer ?
#
loop_
_entity_poly.entity_id
_entity_poly.type
_entity_poly.pdbx_seq_one_letter_code
_entity_poly.pdbx_strand_id
1 'polypeptide(L)'
;TRFSHNVGNIDINRVLSDKVSIGMGAEFRNETFEVIEGELASYDGGGADSFSGNSPENSGIFNRYNFGGYFSLDYDVSDAFLLSGTIRAENYSDFGDAFVYKLSSRLKLSDKLTARASVSTGFRAPTLHQIYTQKAQYSFVPGQGIQVGGLINNVSTQAKLLGIEDLDAETSNNFTIGLGGKLSNTLSFTIDYYNIAVQDRIVLGSEIGATGDATNPLDILLSNNNLSDVSYFSNALDTRTSGLDVVISKKDISLGEGTLDLNLSGNYTISNERDGDVKDIDLVANAGQSVVNATQEALFFTSRPETKWILGANYEVGKWGLNLNNTYFGKTTFKQQGMSSDLRTEFIPKVVTDFAINFNATDKFTIALNINNLLNVLPEWEFKAENAAGQAMIDDTSLNSYGITAIQEQSNLISFNQRYSQMTYDGYHFSQLGRMFNLSLNYRF
;
A
#
# COMPACT_ATOMS: atom_id res chain seq x y z
N THR A 1 -2.55 21.32 7.08
CA THR A 1 -3.72 20.44 7.27
C THR A 1 -3.69 19.81 8.65
N ARG A 2 -4.85 19.51 9.19
CA ARG A 2 -5.03 18.87 10.49
C ARG A 2 -6.12 17.82 10.39
N PHE A 3 -5.94 16.71 11.09
CA PHE A 3 -6.95 15.65 11.17
C PHE A 3 -7.14 15.26 12.64
N SER A 4 -8.39 15.10 13.07
CA SER A 4 -8.72 14.66 14.43
C SER A 4 -9.86 13.65 14.44
N HIS A 5 -9.75 12.69 15.37
CA HIS A 5 -10.78 11.70 15.69
C HIS A 5 -11.19 11.82 17.15
N ASN A 6 -12.50 11.73 17.37
CA ASN A 6 -13.07 11.48 18.69
C ASN A 6 -13.86 10.17 18.61
N VAL A 7 -13.46 9.18 19.38
CA VAL A 7 -14.08 7.84 19.36
C VAL A 7 -14.55 7.48 20.77
N GLY A 8 -15.77 7.01 20.86
CA GLY A 8 -16.33 6.40 22.05
C GLY A 8 -16.89 5.02 21.72
N ASN A 9 -16.53 4.00 22.49
CA ASN A 9 -17.02 2.64 22.30
C ASN A 9 -17.39 1.98 23.62
N ILE A 10 -18.33 1.04 23.55
CA ILE A 10 -18.75 0.17 24.66
C ILE A 10 -18.78 -1.25 24.10
N ASP A 11 -18.07 -2.16 24.77
CA ASP A 11 -18.00 -3.57 24.42
C ASP A 11 -18.39 -4.43 25.61
N ILE A 12 -19.25 -5.41 25.38
CA ILE A 12 -19.71 -6.36 26.38
C ILE A 12 -19.50 -7.77 25.86
N ASN A 13 -18.77 -8.58 26.64
CA ASN A 13 -18.57 -9.99 26.35
C ASN A 13 -19.13 -10.84 27.49
N ARG A 14 -19.81 -11.94 27.16
CA ARG A 14 -20.41 -12.84 28.15
C ARG A 14 -20.33 -14.28 27.70
N VAL A 15 -19.83 -15.12 28.57
CA VAL A 15 -19.96 -16.58 28.48
C VAL A 15 -21.36 -16.96 28.97
N LEU A 16 -22.17 -17.53 28.08
CA LEU A 16 -23.54 -17.95 28.36
C LEU A 16 -23.58 -19.40 28.88
N SER A 17 -22.69 -20.23 28.37
CA SER A 17 -22.50 -21.63 28.80
C SER A 17 -21.07 -22.06 28.46
N ASP A 18 -20.71 -23.30 28.87
CA ASP A 18 -19.41 -23.90 28.52
C ASP A 18 -19.14 -23.96 27.00
N LYS A 19 -20.20 -23.82 26.17
CA LYS A 19 -20.10 -23.93 24.71
C LYS A 19 -20.43 -22.62 23.98
N VAL A 20 -20.98 -21.61 24.64
CA VAL A 20 -21.50 -20.42 23.97
C VAL A 20 -20.98 -19.18 24.65
N SER A 21 -20.30 -18.34 23.85
CA SER A 21 -19.92 -16.98 24.23
C SER A 21 -20.50 -15.97 23.25
N ILE A 22 -20.92 -14.83 23.73
CA ILE A 22 -21.42 -13.72 22.92
C ILE A 22 -20.61 -12.47 23.20
N GLY A 23 -20.47 -11.63 22.16
CA GLY A 23 -19.95 -10.29 22.26
C GLY A 23 -20.88 -9.32 21.55
N MET A 24 -21.04 -8.13 22.09
CA MET A 24 -21.76 -7.04 21.45
C MET A 24 -21.11 -5.71 21.79
N GLY A 25 -21.18 -4.78 20.88
CA GLY A 25 -20.66 -3.45 21.12
C GLY A 25 -21.29 -2.40 20.24
N ALA A 26 -21.10 -1.16 20.65
CA ALA A 26 -21.50 0.02 19.91
C ALA A 26 -20.33 1.02 19.89
N GLU A 27 -20.18 1.71 18.79
CA GLU A 27 -19.15 2.72 18.56
C GLU A 27 -19.79 4.00 18.01
N PHE A 28 -19.33 5.12 18.50
CA PHE A 28 -19.55 6.43 17.91
C PHE A 28 -18.21 7.06 17.56
N ARG A 29 -18.11 7.62 16.36
CA ARG A 29 -16.90 8.29 15.89
C ARG A 29 -17.26 9.62 15.26
N ASN A 30 -16.47 10.64 15.56
CA ASN A 30 -16.48 11.93 14.88
C ASN A 30 -15.09 12.17 14.29
N GLU A 31 -15.04 12.46 12.99
CA GLU A 31 -13.83 12.78 12.24
C GLU A 31 -13.90 14.24 11.79
N THR A 32 -12.79 14.94 11.92
CA THR A 32 -12.65 16.32 11.43
C THR A 32 -11.37 16.42 10.60
N PHE A 33 -11.51 16.90 9.39
CA PHE A 33 -10.41 17.24 8.49
C PHE A 33 -10.41 18.74 8.26
N GLU A 34 -9.28 19.39 8.56
CA GLU A 34 -9.10 20.82 8.43
C GLU A 34 -7.97 21.09 7.44
N VAL A 35 -8.28 21.87 6.41
CA VAL A 35 -7.32 22.44 5.48
C VAL A 35 -7.16 23.92 5.84
N ILE A 36 -5.99 24.28 6.34
CA ILE A 36 -5.69 25.61 6.82
C ILE A 36 -5.20 26.46 5.65
N GLU A 37 -5.78 27.65 5.49
CA GLU A 37 -5.35 28.63 4.49
C GLU A 37 -3.86 29.01 4.71
N GLY A 38 -3.13 29.12 3.61
CA GLY A 38 -1.76 29.62 3.58
C GLY A 38 -1.70 31.15 3.65
N GLU A 39 -0.51 31.70 3.77
CA GLU A 39 -0.33 33.14 3.62
C GLU A 39 -0.56 33.58 2.16
N LEU A 40 -1.07 34.80 1.96
CA LEU A 40 -1.44 35.33 0.64
C LEU A 40 -0.32 35.14 -0.41
N ALA A 41 0.91 35.46 -0.05
CA ALA A 41 2.07 35.33 -0.94
C ALA A 41 2.36 33.89 -1.40
N SER A 42 1.79 32.88 -0.73
CA SER A 42 2.00 31.46 -1.09
C SER A 42 1.07 30.96 -2.20
N TYR A 43 -0.04 31.66 -2.49
CA TYR A 43 -1.03 31.23 -3.48
C TYR A 43 -1.49 32.33 -4.44
N ASP A 44 -1.15 33.61 -4.18
CA ASP A 44 -1.48 34.74 -5.05
C ASP A 44 -0.39 34.95 -6.11
N GLY A 45 -0.79 35.30 -7.33
CA GLY A 45 0.14 35.58 -8.43
C GLY A 45 1.00 34.43 -8.92
N GLY A 46 0.54 33.18 -8.74
CA GLY A 46 1.29 31.96 -9.04
C GLY A 46 1.98 31.34 -7.83
N GLY A 47 2.04 32.05 -6.71
CA GLY A 47 2.51 31.56 -5.42
C GLY A 47 3.94 31.04 -5.43
N ALA A 48 4.21 30.03 -4.64
CA ALA A 48 5.48 29.30 -4.65
C ALA A 48 5.55 28.38 -5.88
N ASP A 49 6.68 28.34 -6.56
CA ASP A 49 6.93 27.46 -7.70
C ASP A 49 6.64 25.99 -7.32
N SER A 50 5.99 25.28 -8.21
CA SER A 50 5.60 23.87 -8.14
C SER A 50 4.49 23.53 -7.13
N PHE A 51 4.46 24.14 -5.94
CA PHE A 51 3.47 23.87 -4.90
C PHE A 51 2.95 25.14 -4.28
N SER A 52 1.80 25.60 -4.73
CA SER A 52 1.14 26.74 -4.10
C SER A 52 0.65 26.41 -2.69
N GLY A 53 0.55 27.42 -1.83
CA GLY A 53 -0.17 27.33 -0.56
C GLY A 53 -1.67 27.09 -0.79
N ASN A 54 -2.37 26.67 0.25
CA ASN A 54 -3.83 26.52 0.15
C ASN A 54 -4.48 27.91 0.08
N SER A 55 -5.25 28.14 -0.96
CA SER A 55 -6.09 29.34 -1.09
C SER A 55 -7.32 29.21 -0.17
N PRO A 56 -8.05 30.31 0.10
CA PRO A 56 -9.31 30.25 0.84
C PRO A 56 -10.32 29.28 0.22
N GLU A 57 -10.36 29.18 -1.11
CA GLU A 57 -11.25 28.26 -1.85
C GLU A 57 -10.90 26.79 -1.63
N ASN A 58 -9.62 26.48 -1.35
CA ASN A 58 -9.11 25.15 -1.11
C ASN A 58 -9.02 24.83 0.39
N SER A 59 -9.51 25.73 1.25
CA SER A 59 -9.42 25.62 2.70
C SER A 59 -10.80 25.43 3.33
N GLY A 60 -10.84 24.81 4.52
CA GLY A 60 -12.12 24.57 5.20
C GLY A 60 -12.00 23.53 6.29
N ILE A 61 -13.11 23.36 7.02
CA ILE A 61 -13.27 22.33 8.05
C ILE A 61 -14.39 21.41 7.62
N PHE A 62 -14.05 20.12 7.50
CA PHE A 62 -14.95 19.06 7.03
C PHE A 62 -15.14 18.03 8.14
N ASN A 63 -16.40 17.69 8.42
CA ASN A 63 -16.75 16.81 9.52
C ASN A 63 -17.55 15.62 9.00
N ARG A 64 -17.34 14.47 9.62
CA ARG A 64 -18.14 13.26 9.46
C ARG A 64 -18.35 12.60 10.81
N TYR A 65 -19.53 12.10 11.04
CA TYR A 65 -19.79 11.20 12.17
C TYR A 65 -20.30 9.86 11.66
N ASN A 66 -19.97 8.80 12.41
CA ASN A 66 -20.59 7.50 12.21
C ASN A 66 -21.01 6.90 13.54
N PHE A 67 -22.02 6.07 13.46
CA PHE A 67 -22.49 5.22 14.56
C PHE A 67 -22.53 3.77 14.07
N GLY A 68 -21.97 2.85 14.83
CA GLY A 68 -21.90 1.44 14.49
C GLY A 68 -22.21 0.54 15.67
N GLY A 69 -22.68 -0.67 15.36
CA GLY A 69 -22.87 -1.71 16.35
C GLY A 69 -22.54 -3.08 15.79
N TYR A 70 -22.11 -3.98 16.64
CA TYR A 70 -21.82 -5.36 16.25
C TYR A 70 -22.38 -6.37 17.25
N PHE A 71 -22.59 -7.58 16.73
CA PHE A 71 -22.88 -8.77 17.51
C PHE A 71 -22.01 -9.92 17.05
N SER A 72 -21.42 -10.66 17.99
CA SER A 72 -20.62 -11.85 17.74
C SER A 72 -21.11 -13.03 18.58
N LEU A 73 -20.97 -14.22 18.03
CA LEU A 73 -21.29 -15.50 18.65
C LEU A 73 -20.15 -16.47 18.41
N ASP A 74 -19.61 -17.05 19.48
CA ASP A 74 -18.72 -18.18 19.44
C ASP A 74 -19.44 -19.41 19.98
N TYR A 75 -19.41 -20.51 19.20
CA TYR A 75 -20.06 -21.76 19.55
C TYR A 75 -19.09 -22.94 19.44
N ASP A 76 -18.72 -23.50 20.58
CA ASP A 76 -17.98 -24.75 20.67
C ASP A 76 -18.95 -25.92 20.39
N VAL A 77 -19.06 -26.28 19.10
CA VAL A 77 -19.88 -27.41 18.64
C VAL A 77 -19.43 -28.71 19.32
N SER A 78 -18.11 -28.86 19.46
CA SER A 78 -17.46 -29.91 20.21
C SER A 78 -16.10 -29.42 20.73
N ASP A 79 -15.40 -30.22 21.54
CA ASP A 79 -14.04 -29.92 22.01
C ASP A 79 -13.02 -29.73 20.85
N ALA A 80 -13.35 -30.29 19.70
CA ALA A 80 -12.51 -30.21 18.49
C ALA A 80 -12.96 -29.12 17.51
N PHE A 81 -14.21 -28.69 17.54
CA PHE A 81 -14.78 -27.81 16.51
C PHE A 81 -15.43 -26.55 17.11
N LEU A 82 -14.88 -25.40 16.77
CA LEU A 82 -15.43 -24.07 17.08
C LEU A 82 -15.96 -23.42 15.80
N LEU A 83 -17.15 -22.83 15.89
CA LEU A 83 -17.76 -21.97 14.89
C LEU A 83 -17.95 -20.58 15.47
N SER A 84 -17.53 -19.53 14.74
CA SER A 84 -17.67 -18.13 15.15
C SER A 84 -18.36 -17.33 14.07
N GLY A 85 -19.32 -16.51 14.45
CA GLY A 85 -20.06 -15.59 13.56
C GLY A 85 -20.06 -14.17 14.12
N THR A 86 -19.85 -13.17 13.26
CA THR A 86 -19.94 -11.76 13.62
C THR A 86 -20.70 -11.00 12.53
N ILE A 87 -21.58 -10.10 12.94
CA ILE A 87 -22.23 -9.12 12.07
C ILE A 87 -21.96 -7.72 12.62
N ARG A 88 -21.81 -6.73 11.74
CA ARG A 88 -21.62 -5.32 12.09
C ARG A 88 -22.39 -4.45 11.11
N ALA A 89 -23.10 -3.47 11.64
CA ALA A 89 -23.78 -2.44 10.88
C ALA A 89 -23.28 -1.07 11.32
N GLU A 90 -23.07 -0.18 10.37
CA GLU A 90 -22.64 1.20 10.59
C GLU A 90 -23.48 2.15 9.73
N ASN A 91 -23.69 3.35 10.22
CA ASN A 91 -24.30 4.45 9.48
C ASN A 91 -23.37 5.66 9.52
N TYR A 92 -23.04 6.18 8.36
CA TYR A 92 -22.17 7.34 8.14
C TYR A 92 -23.01 8.54 7.68
N SER A 93 -22.63 9.73 8.15
CA SER A 93 -23.36 10.97 7.84
C SER A 93 -23.25 11.43 6.39
N ASP A 94 -22.30 10.91 5.63
CA ASP A 94 -21.97 11.33 4.25
C ASP A 94 -22.32 10.29 3.18
N PHE A 95 -22.08 9.00 3.41
CA PHE A 95 -22.33 7.97 2.38
C PHE A 95 -23.34 6.88 2.79
N GLY A 96 -23.93 6.97 3.98
CA GLY A 96 -25.02 6.09 4.41
C GLY A 96 -24.58 4.83 5.13
N ASP A 97 -25.27 3.72 4.86
CA ASP A 97 -25.18 2.49 5.64
C ASP A 97 -24.11 1.53 5.10
N ALA A 98 -23.45 0.84 6.02
CA ALA A 98 -22.56 -0.27 5.71
C ALA A 98 -22.89 -1.49 6.58
N PHE A 99 -22.93 -2.66 5.97
CA PHE A 99 -23.17 -3.93 6.65
C PHE A 99 -22.12 -4.96 6.27
N VAL A 100 -21.50 -5.57 7.27
CA VAL A 100 -20.47 -6.60 7.06
C VAL A 100 -20.71 -7.79 7.97
N TYR A 101 -20.23 -8.95 7.54
CA TYR A 101 -20.28 -10.18 8.31
C TYR A 101 -18.98 -10.98 8.21
N LYS A 102 -18.76 -11.83 9.19
CA LYS A 102 -17.70 -12.84 9.20
C LYS A 102 -18.22 -14.15 9.74
N LEU A 103 -17.94 -15.23 9.06
CA LEU A 103 -18.09 -16.60 9.54
C LEU A 103 -16.72 -17.27 9.53
N SER A 104 -16.33 -17.85 10.65
CA SER A 104 -15.05 -18.56 10.77
C SER A 104 -15.21 -19.87 11.53
N SER A 105 -14.31 -20.80 11.25
CA SER A 105 -14.27 -22.10 11.90
C SER A 105 -12.84 -22.50 12.25
N ARG A 106 -12.72 -23.26 13.33
CA ARG A 106 -11.49 -23.88 13.79
C ARG A 106 -11.76 -25.37 14.13
N LEU A 107 -11.03 -26.26 13.47
CA LEU A 107 -11.13 -27.70 13.66
C LEU A 107 -9.78 -28.26 14.14
N LYS A 108 -9.74 -28.80 15.33
CA LYS A 108 -8.61 -29.61 15.83
C LYS A 108 -8.63 -30.96 15.13
N LEU A 109 -7.73 -31.17 14.18
CA LEU A 109 -7.58 -32.45 13.45
C LEU A 109 -6.89 -33.49 14.33
N SER A 110 -6.02 -33.03 15.24
CA SER A 110 -5.36 -33.82 16.27
C SER A 110 -4.84 -32.89 17.36
N ASP A 111 -4.21 -33.42 18.41
CA ASP A 111 -3.56 -32.63 19.45
C ASP A 111 -2.46 -31.71 18.92
N LYS A 112 -1.94 -31.99 17.73
CA LYS A 112 -0.83 -31.26 17.10
C LYS A 112 -1.23 -30.42 15.89
N LEU A 113 -2.40 -30.66 15.30
CA LEU A 113 -2.82 -30.02 14.04
C LEU A 113 -4.20 -29.39 14.17
N THR A 114 -4.33 -28.18 13.66
CA THR A 114 -5.55 -27.39 13.63
C THR A 114 -5.76 -26.80 12.24
N ALA A 115 -6.91 -27.06 11.65
CA ALA A 115 -7.37 -26.38 10.45
C ALA A 115 -8.24 -25.18 10.81
N ARG A 116 -8.23 -24.14 9.99
CA ARG A 116 -9.06 -22.94 10.12
C ARG A 116 -9.56 -22.50 8.76
N ALA A 117 -10.77 -21.94 8.72
CA ALA A 117 -11.31 -21.34 7.52
C ALA A 117 -12.18 -20.13 7.90
N SER A 118 -12.23 -19.12 7.03
CA SER A 118 -13.14 -18.02 7.20
C SER A 118 -13.62 -17.44 5.87
N VAL A 119 -14.85 -16.91 5.89
CA VAL A 119 -15.39 -16.04 4.85
C VAL A 119 -15.85 -14.74 5.54
N SER A 120 -15.60 -13.61 4.90
CA SER A 120 -16.06 -12.33 5.42
C SER A 120 -16.23 -11.30 4.32
N THR A 121 -17.10 -10.33 4.58
CA THR A 121 -17.15 -9.08 3.83
C THR A 121 -16.45 -7.99 4.63
N GLY A 122 -16.01 -6.95 3.94
CA GLY A 122 -15.47 -5.73 4.55
C GLY A 122 -15.87 -4.51 3.75
N PHE A 123 -15.73 -3.34 4.33
CA PHE A 123 -15.86 -2.08 3.62
C PHE A 123 -14.81 -1.08 4.11
N ARG A 124 -14.52 -0.09 3.28
CA ARG A 124 -13.69 1.05 3.64
C ARG A 124 -14.35 2.35 3.15
N ALA A 125 -14.76 3.18 4.09
CA ALA A 125 -15.26 4.51 3.77
C ALA A 125 -14.18 5.35 3.07
N PRO A 126 -14.53 6.19 2.08
CA PRO A 126 -13.61 7.21 1.57
C PRO A 126 -13.17 8.10 2.72
N THR A 127 -11.89 8.45 2.79
CA THR A 127 -11.42 9.38 3.82
C THR A 127 -11.86 10.81 3.52
N LEU A 128 -12.04 11.65 4.54
CA LEU A 128 -12.34 13.07 4.33
C LEU A 128 -11.27 13.76 3.46
N HIS A 129 -10.01 13.31 3.57
CA HIS A 129 -8.95 13.77 2.69
C HIS A 129 -9.23 13.42 1.21
N GLN A 130 -9.66 12.19 0.90
CA GLN A 130 -9.97 11.79 -0.48
C GLN A 130 -11.16 12.58 -1.05
N ILE A 131 -12.17 12.88 -0.21
CA ILE A 131 -13.36 13.62 -0.64
C ILE A 131 -13.07 15.11 -0.87
N TYR A 132 -12.32 15.75 0.04
CA TYR A 132 -12.26 17.22 0.14
C TYR A 132 -10.91 17.82 -0.23
N THR A 133 -9.85 17.01 -0.46
CA THR A 133 -8.57 17.60 -0.86
C THR A 133 -8.66 18.19 -2.27
N GLN A 134 -8.30 19.45 -2.35
CA GLN A 134 -8.13 20.19 -3.60
C GLN A 134 -6.78 20.88 -3.56
N LYS A 135 -6.04 20.85 -4.68
CA LYS A 135 -4.71 21.44 -4.75
C LYS A 135 -4.40 21.89 -6.17
N ALA A 136 -4.09 23.17 -6.33
CA ALA A 136 -3.59 23.69 -7.60
C ALA A 136 -2.07 23.45 -7.69
N GLN A 137 -1.62 23.11 -8.89
CA GLN A 137 -0.21 23.01 -9.26
C GLN A 137 0.03 23.95 -10.47
N TYR A 138 1.02 24.81 -10.33
CA TYR A 138 1.42 25.71 -11.40
C TYR A 138 2.65 25.15 -12.10
N SER A 139 2.56 25.03 -13.44
CA SER A 139 3.65 24.54 -14.29
C SER A 139 3.92 25.55 -15.40
N PHE A 140 5.18 25.91 -15.60
CA PHE A 140 5.56 26.73 -16.74
C PHE A 140 5.78 25.84 -17.97
N VAL A 141 4.93 26.04 -18.98
CA VAL A 141 5.04 25.32 -20.25
C VAL A 141 5.63 26.27 -21.30
N PRO A 142 6.82 25.98 -21.89
CA PRO A 142 7.43 26.83 -22.89
C PRO A 142 6.47 27.11 -24.06
N GLY A 143 6.26 28.39 -24.35
CA GLY A 143 5.36 28.86 -25.41
C GLY A 143 3.88 29.02 -25.03
N GLN A 144 3.48 28.50 -23.85
CA GLN A 144 2.10 28.60 -23.33
C GLN A 144 2.01 29.41 -22.03
N GLY A 145 3.15 29.68 -21.38
CA GLY A 145 3.19 30.39 -20.10
C GLY A 145 2.91 29.49 -18.89
N ILE A 146 2.40 30.09 -17.82
CA ILE A 146 2.02 29.36 -16.61
C ILE A 146 0.68 28.66 -16.88
N GLN A 147 0.67 27.35 -16.76
CA GLN A 147 -0.51 26.50 -16.82
C GLN A 147 -0.89 26.04 -15.42
N VAL A 148 -2.16 25.86 -15.17
CA VAL A 148 -2.70 25.40 -13.89
C VAL A 148 -3.28 24.01 -14.08
N GLY A 149 -2.63 23.03 -13.45
CA GLY A 149 -3.17 21.70 -13.28
C GLY A 149 -3.53 21.46 -11.82
N GLY A 150 -4.14 20.35 -11.52
CA GLY A 150 -4.26 19.99 -10.14
C GLY A 150 -5.26 18.95 -9.75
N LEU A 151 -5.18 18.63 -8.44
CA LEU A 151 -6.13 17.75 -7.78
C LEU A 151 -7.41 18.52 -7.49
N ILE A 152 -8.53 18.06 -8.05
CA ILE A 152 -9.88 18.59 -7.78
C ILE A 152 -10.60 17.65 -6.82
N ASN A 153 -11.37 18.21 -5.91
CA ASN A 153 -12.17 17.40 -4.99
C ASN A 153 -13.51 16.98 -5.64
N ASN A 154 -14.02 15.82 -5.26
CA ASN A 154 -15.21 15.21 -5.87
C ASN A 154 -16.52 16.02 -5.67
N VAL A 155 -16.57 16.86 -4.65
CA VAL A 155 -17.77 17.66 -4.32
C VAL A 155 -17.74 19.07 -4.95
N SER A 156 -16.65 19.42 -5.67
CA SER A 156 -16.50 20.72 -6.32
C SER A 156 -17.43 20.89 -7.53
N THR A 157 -17.68 22.14 -7.91
CA THR A 157 -18.42 22.46 -9.14
C THR A 157 -17.68 21.94 -10.37
N GLN A 158 -16.35 22.02 -10.38
CA GLN A 158 -15.50 21.53 -11.47
C GLN A 158 -15.66 20.00 -11.63
N ALA A 159 -15.64 19.25 -10.53
CA ALA A 159 -15.86 17.80 -10.56
C ALA A 159 -17.22 17.44 -11.17
N LYS A 160 -18.27 18.12 -10.76
CA LYS A 160 -19.64 17.89 -11.29
C LYS A 160 -19.73 18.23 -12.81
N LEU A 161 -19.06 19.29 -13.27
CA LEU A 161 -19.01 19.63 -14.70
C LEU A 161 -18.24 18.59 -15.52
N LEU A 162 -17.22 17.96 -14.95
CA LEU A 162 -16.47 16.84 -15.56
C LEU A 162 -17.24 15.52 -15.54
N GLY A 163 -18.34 15.44 -14.81
CA GLY A 163 -19.09 14.20 -14.61
C GLY A 163 -18.45 13.26 -13.57
N ILE A 164 -17.56 13.78 -12.72
CA ILE A 164 -16.95 13.00 -11.63
C ILE A 164 -18.00 12.77 -10.55
N GLU A 165 -18.20 11.52 -10.19
CA GLU A 165 -19.16 11.10 -9.19
C GLU A 165 -18.59 11.31 -7.76
N ASP A 166 -19.50 11.37 -6.79
CA ASP A 166 -19.14 11.33 -5.37
C ASP A 166 -18.51 9.98 -5.05
N LEU A 167 -17.59 9.96 -4.07
CA LEU A 167 -16.94 8.72 -3.68
C LEU A 167 -17.85 7.84 -2.82
N ASP A 168 -17.95 6.57 -3.20
CA ASP A 168 -18.60 5.52 -2.43
C ASP A 168 -17.59 4.69 -1.62
N ALA A 169 -18.11 3.89 -0.68
CA ALA A 169 -17.29 2.98 0.09
C ALA A 169 -16.76 1.83 -0.78
N GLU A 170 -15.48 1.51 -0.63
CA GLU A 170 -14.94 0.25 -1.14
C GLU A 170 -15.54 -0.92 -0.38
N THR A 171 -15.83 -2.01 -1.09
CA THR A 171 -16.29 -3.26 -0.47
C THR A 171 -15.34 -4.40 -0.74
N SER A 172 -15.29 -5.40 0.14
CA SER A 172 -14.45 -6.56 -0.07
C SER A 172 -15.13 -7.87 0.29
N ASN A 173 -14.75 -8.94 -0.44
CA ASN A 173 -15.05 -10.32 -0.13
C ASN A 173 -13.75 -11.06 0.14
N ASN A 174 -13.66 -11.69 1.31
CA ASN A 174 -12.45 -12.31 1.78
C ASN A 174 -12.70 -13.79 2.08
N PHE A 175 -11.82 -14.65 1.60
CA PHE A 175 -11.78 -16.07 1.91
C PHE A 175 -10.39 -16.45 2.42
N THR A 176 -10.32 -17.19 3.52
CA THR A 176 -9.06 -17.76 4.02
C THR A 176 -9.24 -19.21 4.42
N ILE A 177 -8.20 -20.02 4.19
CA ILE A 177 -8.09 -21.36 4.72
C ILE A 177 -6.66 -21.62 5.16
N GLY A 178 -6.48 -22.21 6.33
CA GLY A 178 -5.16 -22.41 6.88
C GLY A 178 -5.01 -23.69 7.70
N LEU A 179 -3.78 -24.12 7.81
CA LEU A 179 -3.35 -25.23 8.64
C LEU A 179 -2.23 -24.76 9.56
N GLY A 180 -2.39 -24.98 10.85
CA GLY A 180 -1.36 -24.70 11.85
C GLY A 180 -1.08 -25.91 12.74
N GLY A 181 0.14 -25.99 13.24
CA GLY A 181 0.49 -27.12 14.09
C GLY A 181 1.68 -26.89 15.00
N LYS A 182 1.69 -27.64 16.10
CA LYS A 182 2.84 -27.87 17.00
C LYS A 182 3.28 -29.32 16.89
N LEU A 183 4.22 -29.60 15.99
CA LEU A 183 4.72 -30.95 15.75
C LEU A 183 5.53 -31.48 16.94
N SER A 184 6.17 -30.56 17.68
CA SER A 184 6.81 -30.80 18.95
C SER A 184 6.73 -29.54 19.84
N ASN A 185 7.25 -29.60 21.10
CA ASN A 185 7.30 -28.42 21.96
C ASN A 185 8.14 -27.27 21.37
N THR A 186 9.05 -27.61 20.46
CA THR A 186 10.01 -26.66 19.86
C THR A 186 9.79 -26.41 18.37
N LEU A 187 8.85 -27.11 17.71
CA LEU A 187 8.58 -26.96 16.28
C LEU A 187 7.11 -26.66 16.04
N SER A 188 6.84 -25.48 15.49
CA SER A 188 5.50 -25.04 15.07
C SER A 188 5.52 -24.48 13.63
N PHE A 189 4.36 -24.55 12.99
CA PHE A 189 4.17 -23.96 11.67
C PHE A 189 2.74 -23.43 11.49
N THR A 190 2.57 -22.49 10.55
CA THR A 190 1.29 -22.10 9.96
C THR A 190 1.46 -21.92 8.47
N ILE A 191 0.44 -22.34 7.71
CA ILE A 191 0.34 -22.12 6.28
C ILE A 191 -1.10 -21.66 6.02
N ASP A 192 -1.27 -20.50 5.43
CA ASP A 192 -2.56 -19.89 5.15
C ASP A 192 -2.65 -19.49 3.68
N TYR A 193 -3.72 -19.90 3.02
CA TYR A 193 -4.14 -19.37 1.73
C TYR A 193 -5.18 -18.27 1.96
N TYR A 194 -5.07 -17.18 1.22
CA TYR A 194 -6.05 -16.11 1.21
C TYR A 194 -6.47 -15.75 -0.22
N ASN A 195 -7.71 -15.28 -0.36
CA ASN A 195 -8.23 -14.66 -1.57
C ASN A 195 -9.09 -13.46 -1.16
N ILE A 196 -8.75 -12.29 -1.69
CA ILE A 196 -9.35 -11.01 -1.35
C ILE A 196 -9.78 -10.36 -2.66
N ALA A 197 -11.08 -10.11 -2.82
CA ALA A 197 -11.61 -9.30 -3.91
C ALA A 197 -12.08 -7.96 -3.33
N VAL A 198 -11.61 -6.85 -3.88
CA VAL A 198 -12.03 -5.49 -3.50
C VAL A 198 -12.73 -4.87 -4.68
N GLN A 199 -13.96 -4.39 -4.47
CA GLN A 199 -14.78 -3.69 -5.45
C GLN A 199 -14.78 -2.20 -5.14
N ASP A 200 -14.94 -1.39 -6.19
CA ASP A 200 -15.03 0.06 -6.11
C ASP A 200 -13.82 0.71 -5.38
N ARG A 201 -12.64 0.17 -5.63
CA ARG A 201 -11.41 0.65 -5.00
C ARG A 201 -11.13 2.10 -5.37
N ILE A 202 -10.97 2.95 -4.36
CA ILE A 202 -10.68 4.37 -4.53
C ILE A 202 -9.21 4.55 -4.88
N VAL A 203 -8.98 5.16 -6.03
CA VAL A 203 -7.63 5.49 -6.53
C VAL A 203 -7.49 6.99 -6.73
N LEU A 204 -6.29 7.51 -6.53
CA LEU A 204 -5.91 8.82 -7.07
C LEU A 204 -5.57 8.61 -8.54
N GLY A 205 -6.38 9.21 -9.40
CA GLY A 205 -6.21 9.09 -10.84
C GLY A 205 -4.91 9.70 -11.37
N SER A 206 -4.54 9.28 -12.56
CA SER A 206 -3.50 9.92 -13.35
C SER A 206 -3.91 11.36 -13.71
N GLU A 207 -2.95 12.17 -14.13
CA GLU A 207 -3.24 13.48 -14.71
C GLU A 207 -3.96 13.28 -16.04
N ILE A 208 -5.16 13.89 -16.16
CA ILE A 208 -5.99 13.92 -17.36
C ILE A 208 -5.82 15.30 -17.98
N GLY A 209 -5.10 15.34 -19.08
CA GLY A 209 -4.75 16.59 -19.79
C GLY A 209 -5.47 16.76 -21.11
N ALA A 210 -5.27 17.93 -21.75
CA ALA A 210 -5.80 18.21 -23.08
C ALA A 210 -5.23 17.24 -24.12
N THR A 211 -6.09 16.80 -25.06
CA THR A 211 -5.70 15.90 -26.17
C THR A 211 -4.97 16.64 -27.29
N GLY A 212 -5.10 17.98 -27.35
CA GLY A 212 -4.64 18.84 -28.44
C GLY A 212 -5.65 18.97 -29.56
N ASP A 213 -6.84 18.38 -29.45
CA ASP A 213 -7.96 18.56 -30.38
C ASP A 213 -8.96 19.57 -29.79
N ALA A 214 -8.92 20.81 -30.30
CA ALA A 214 -9.80 21.89 -29.86
C ALA A 214 -11.31 21.59 -30.02
N THR A 215 -11.68 20.49 -30.69
CA THR A 215 -13.07 20.05 -30.84
C THR A 215 -13.43 18.97 -29.81
N ASN A 216 -12.46 18.43 -29.09
CA ASN A 216 -12.70 17.44 -28.06
C ASN A 216 -13.40 18.07 -26.86
N PRO A 217 -14.51 17.51 -26.35
CA PRO A 217 -15.24 18.05 -25.20
C PRO A 217 -14.35 18.22 -23.94
N LEU A 218 -13.37 17.36 -23.71
CA LEU A 218 -12.41 17.48 -22.60
C LEU A 218 -11.55 18.74 -22.76
N ASP A 219 -10.97 18.98 -23.95
CA ASP A 219 -10.13 20.13 -24.22
C ASP A 219 -10.91 21.46 -24.09
N ILE A 220 -12.16 21.48 -24.59
CA ILE A 220 -13.05 22.62 -24.43
C ILE A 220 -13.31 22.90 -22.94
N LEU A 221 -13.57 21.86 -22.15
CA LEU A 221 -13.87 22.03 -20.75
C LEU A 221 -12.65 22.49 -19.95
N LEU A 222 -11.49 21.89 -20.17
CA LEU A 222 -10.24 22.29 -19.52
C LEU A 222 -9.91 23.76 -19.86
N SER A 223 -9.98 24.14 -21.12
CA SER A 223 -9.73 25.52 -21.60
C SER A 223 -10.68 26.54 -20.98
N ASN A 224 -11.98 26.24 -20.91
CA ASN A 224 -12.99 27.12 -20.32
C ASN A 224 -12.78 27.35 -18.82
N ASN A 225 -12.11 26.43 -18.12
CA ASN A 225 -11.78 26.51 -16.68
C ASN A 225 -10.31 26.92 -16.43
N ASN A 226 -9.56 27.30 -17.48
CA ASN A 226 -8.12 27.62 -17.40
C ASN A 226 -7.29 26.53 -16.76
N LEU A 227 -7.59 25.27 -17.06
CA LEU A 227 -6.86 24.09 -16.56
C LEU A 227 -6.04 23.48 -17.69
N SER A 228 -4.81 23.06 -17.41
CA SER A 228 -3.98 22.23 -18.29
C SER A 228 -4.31 20.75 -18.18
N ASP A 229 -4.56 20.33 -16.95
CA ASP A 229 -4.85 18.96 -16.58
C ASP A 229 -5.60 18.90 -15.23
N VAL A 230 -6.19 17.75 -14.95
CA VAL A 230 -6.84 17.47 -13.68
C VAL A 230 -6.51 16.05 -13.22
N SER A 231 -6.39 15.88 -11.92
CA SER A 231 -6.44 14.57 -11.27
C SER A 231 -7.52 14.58 -10.19
N TYR A 232 -8.07 13.44 -9.87
CA TYR A 232 -9.13 13.29 -8.87
C TYR A 232 -9.14 11.88 -8.29
N PHE A 233 -9.76 11.71 -7.13
CA PHE A 233 -10.06 10.40 -6.59
C PHE A 233 -11.32 9.83 -7.23
N SER A 234 -11.34 8.54 -7.53
CA SER A 234 -12.51 7.84 -8.06
C SER A 234 -12.54 6.38 -7.63
N ASN A 235 -13.74 5.79 -7.58
CA ASN A 235 -13.94 4.35 -7.38
C ASN A 235 -13.67 3.59 -8.69
N ALA A 236 -12.43 3.61 -9.16
CA ALA A 236 -12.07 3.25 -10.54
C ALA A 236 -11.70 1.78 -10.75
N LEU A 237 -11.36 1.03 -9.70
CA LEU A 237 -10.82 -0.32 -9.84
C LEU A 237 -11.56 -1.36 -9.03
N ASP A 238 -11.78 -2.51 -9.64
CA ASP A 238 -12.01 -3.77 -8.93
C ASP A 238 -10.70 -4.58 -8.97
N THR A 239 -10.33 -5.20 -7.85
CA THR A 239 -9.05 -5.90 -7.72
C THR A 239 -9.22 -7.24 -7.05
N ARG A 240 -8.38 -8.21 -7.43
CA ARG A 240 -8.31 -9.52 -6.81
C ARG A 240 -6.87 -9.87 -6.44
N THR A 241 -6.68 -10.26 -5.19
CA THR A 241 -5.38 -10.66 -4.67
C THR A 241 -5.50 -12.02 -3.99
N SER A 242 -4.62 -12.96 -4.31
CA SER A 242 -4.54 -14.26 -3.63
C SER A 242 -3.09 -14.63 -3.37
N GLY A 243 -2.87 -15.42 -2.32
CA GLY A 243 -1.52 -15.84 -1.97
C GLY A 243 -1.47 -16.83 -0.82
N LEU A 244 -0.23 -17.15 -0.45
CA LEU A 244 0.12 -18.05 0.64
C LEU A 244 1.01 -17.32 1.64
N ASP A 245 0.66 -17.41 2.92
CA ASP A 245 1.51 -17.02 4.04
C ASP A 245 2.05 -18.27 4.72
N VAL A 246 3.35 -18.29 5.00
CA VAL A 246 4.03 -19.42 5.66
C VAL A 246 4.86 -18.92 6.82
N VAL A 247 4.69 -19.53 7.98
CA VAL A 247 5.56 -19.32 9.14
C VAL A 247 5.97 -20.67 9.70
N ILE A 248 7.27 -20.87 9.88
CA ILE A 248 7.84 -22.07 10.52
C ILE A 248 8.81 -21.60 11.59
N SER A 249 8.63 -22.08 12.81
CA SER A 249 9.50 -21.75 13.95
C SER A 249 10.03 -23.01 14.60
N LYS A 250 11.36 -23.09 14.73
CA LYS A 250 12.06 -24.12 15.48
C LYS A 250 12.88 -23.46 16.57
N LYS A 251 12.55 -23.73 17.82
CA LYS A 251 13.18 -23.16 19.00
C LYS A 251 14.03 -24.18 19.76
N ASP A 252 14.80 -23.68 20.68
CA ASP A 252 15.57 -24.45 21.65
C ASP A 252 16.49 -25.50 21.02
N ILE A 253 17.16 -25.17 19.93
CA ILE A 253 18.19 -26.02 19.31
C ILE A 253 19.47 -25.84 20.12
N SER A 254 19.93 -26.89 20.78
CA SER A 254 21.21 -26.86 21.50
C SER A 254 22.36 -26.72 20.48
N LEU A 255 23.17 -25.67 20.60
CA LEU A 255 24.35 -25.42 19.79
C LEU A 255 25.51 -24.98 20.66
N GLY A 256 26.46 -25.91 20.92
CA GLY A 256 27.52 -25.67 21.90
C GLY A 256 26.94 -25.44 23.31
N GLU A 257 27.35 -24.34 23.93
CA GLU A 257 26.86 -23.92 25.26
C GLU A 257 25.61 -23.01 25.16
N GLY A 258 25.14 -22.74 23.97
CA GLY A 258 24.03 -21.82 23.73
C GLY A 258 22.80 -22.49 23.14
N THR A 259 21.78 -21.65 22.90
CA THR A 259 20.51 -22.04 22.32
C THR A 259 20.27 -21.25 21.02
N LEU A 260 19.89 -21.95 19.97
CA LEU A 260 19.56 -21.38 18.66
C LEU A 260 18.06 -21.51 18.38
N ASP A 261 17.43 -20.42 18.05
CA ASP A 261 16.07 -20.35 17.50
C ASP A 261 16.15 -20.01 16.02
N LEU A 262 15.41 -20.76 15.19
CA LEU A 262 15.25 -20.50 13.75
C LEU A 262 13.80 -20.15 13.44
N ASN A 263 13.60 -19.15 12.62
CA ASN A 263 12.29 -18.73 12.14
C ASN A 263 12.34 -18.44 10.63
N LEU A 264 11.45 -19.11 9.89
CA LEU A 264 11.20 -18.85 8.48
C LEU A 264 9.80 -18.27 8.35
N SER A 265 9.67 -17.08 7.79
CA SER A 265 8.38 -16.49 7.45
C SER A 265 8.41 -15.93 6.04
N GLY A 266 7.29 -16.03 5.34
CA GLY A 266 7.23 -15.49 4.00
C GLY A 266 5.83 -15.49 3.41
N ASN A 267 5.71 -14.72 2.35
CA ASN A 267 4.53 -14.61 1.54
C ASN A 267 4.86 -14.96 0.09
N TYR A 268 3.93 -15.62 -0.57
CA TYR A 268 3.93 -15.83 -2.01
C TYR A 268 2.58 -15.39 -2.59
N THR A 269 2.57 -14.31 -3.35
CA THR A 269 1.39 -13.82 -4.07
C THR A 269 1.18 -14.68 -5.32
N ILE A 270 0.03 -15.37 -5.39
CA ILE A 270 -0.35 -16.20 -6.53
C ILE A 270 -0.91 -15.35 -7.65
N SER A 271 -1.78 -14.39 -7.31
CA SER A 271 -2.30 -13.38 -8.23
C SER A 271 -2.48 -12.05 -7.50
N ASN A 272 -2.24 -10.96 -8.22
CA ASN A 272 -2.57 -9.60 -7.80
C ASN A 272 -2.90 -8.82 -9.08
N GLU A 273 -4.17 -8.69 -9.38
CA GLU A 273 -4.65 -8.26 -10.69
C GLU A 273 -5.92 -7.42 -10.60
N ARG A 274 -6.18 -6.69 -11.67
CA ARG A 274 -7.45 -6.01 -11.87
C ARG A 274 -8.53 -7.04 -12.21
N ASP A 275 -9.73 -6.87 -11.65
CA ASP A 275 -10.91 -7.71 -11.89
C ASP A 275 -11.92 -6.87 -12.70
N GLY A 276 -11.83 -6.89 -14.03
CA GLY A 276 -12.63 -6.10 -14.95
C GLY A 276 -11.91 -4.88 -15.53
N ASP A 277 -12.66 -3.98 -16.15
CA ASP A 277 -12.16 -2.77 -16.77
C ASP A 277 -12.04 -1.60 -15.76
N VAL A 278 -11.23 -0.59 -16.10
CA VAL A 278 -11.18 0.66 -15.35
C VAL A 278 -12.51 1.39 -15.52
N LYS A 279 -13.07 1.89 -14.43
CA LYS A 279 -14.34 2.67 -14.44
C LYS A 279 -14.02 4.14 -14.72
N ASP A 280 -13.66 4.42 -15.96
CA ASP A 280 -13.45 5.79 -16.42
C ASP A 280 -14.78 6.51 -16.69
N ILE A 281 -14.84 7.81 -16.42
CA ILE A 281 -15.97 8.63 -16.85
C ILE A 281 -15.96 8.79 -18.38
N ASP A 282 -17.13 8.89 -18.99
CA ASP A 282 -17.29 8.96 -20.46
C ASP A 282 -16.42 10.04 -21.11
N LEU A 283 -16.28 11.19 -20.47
CA LEU A 283 -15.49 12.31 -20.97
C LEU A 283 -14.00 11.96 -21.12
N VAL A 284 -13.45 11.23 -20.17
CA VAL A 284 -12.04 10.77 -20.14
C VAL A 284 -11.84 9.62 -21.12
N ALA A 285 -12.74 8.63 -21.10
CA ALA A 285 -12.70 7.46 -21.98
C ALA A 285 -12.80 7.88 -23.46
N ASN A 286 -13.73 8.80 -23.81
CA ASN A 286 -13.89 9.32 -25.17
C ASN A 286 -12.70 10.17 -25.64
N ALA A 287 -11.92 10.71 -24.72
CA ALA A 287 -10.65 11.39 -25.01
C ALA A 287 -9.46 10.42 -25.18
N GLY A 288 -9.71 9.10 -25.07
CA GLY A 288 -8.66 8.09 -25.17
C GLY A 288 -7.70 8.06 -23.97
N GLN A 289 -8.12 8.60 -22.83
CA GLN A 289 -7.36 8.63 -21.58
C GLN A 289 -8.00 7.72 -20.53
N SER A 290 -7.30 7.47 -19.43
CA SER A 290 -7.80 6.69 -18.31
C SER A 290 -7.25 7.24 -17.00
N VAL A 291 -8.06 7.21 -15.95
CA VAL A 291 -7.63 7.55 -14.58
C VAL A 291 -6.61 6.54 -14.02
N VAL A 292 -6.52 5.35 -14.61
CA VAL A 292 -5.50 4.35 -14.27
C VAL A 292 -4.60 4.10 -15.48
N ASN A 293 -3.54 4.88 -15.60
CA ASN A 293 -2.53 4.66 -16.62
C ASN A 293 -1.55 3.51 -16.23
N ALA A 294 -0.62 3.20 -17.12
CA ALA A 294 0.34 2.12 -16.91
C ALA A 294 1.20 2.28 -15.64
N THR A 295 1.47 3.50 -15.20
CA THR A 295 2.22 3.80 -13.98
C THR A 295 1.37 3.48 -12.74
N GLN A 296 0.11 3.93 -12.68
CA GLN A 296 -0.81 3.57 -11.60
C GLN A 296 -1.03 2.06 -11.55
N GLU A 297 -1.25 1.42 -12.71
CA GLU A 297 -1.40 -0.03 -12.77
C GLU A 297 -0.18 -0.76 -12.18
N ALA A 298 1.03 -0.33 -12.53
CA ALA A 298 2.25 -0.87 -11.95
C ALA A 298 2.35 -0.64 -10.44
N LEU A 299 1.94 0.53 -9.93
CA LEU A 299 1.89 0.81 -8.48
C LEU A 299 0.96 -0.15 -7.73
N PHE A 300 -0.19 -0.50 -8.30
CA PHE A 300 -1.15 -1.39 -7.67
C PHE A 300 -0.73 -2.86 -7.73
N PHE A 301 -0.17 -3.32 -8.85
CA PHE A 301 -0.08 -4.74 -9.12
C PHE A 301 1.34 -5.30 -9.15
N THR A 302 2.34 -4.54 -9.58
CA THR A 302 3.68 -5.07 -9.84
C THR A 302 4.83 -4.40 -9.08
N SER A 303 4.57 -3.26 -8.42
CA SER A 303 5.58 -2.53 -7.63
C SER A 303 5.91 -3.18 -6.28
N ARG A 304 5.21 -4.25 -5.92
CA ARG A 304 5.50 -5.07 -4.74
C ARG A 304 5.99 -6.43 -5.21
N PRO A 305 7.01 -7.01 -4.52
CA PRO A 305 7.50 -8.33 -4.92
C PRO A 305 6.42 -9.40 -4.72
N GLU A 306 6.24 -10.27 -5.72
CA GLU A 306 5.35 -11.42 -5.62
C GLU A 306 5.72 -12.35 -4.45
N THR A 307 6.99 -12.33 -4.05
CA THR A 307 7.46 -13.16 -2.94
C THR A 307 8.49 -12.44 -2.09
N LYS A 308 8.32 -12.58 -0.76
CA LYS A 308 9.27 -12.08 0.24
C LYS A 308 9.41 -13.14 1.33
N TRP A 309 10.67 -13.50 1.65
CA TRP A 309 10.98 -14.50 2.67
C TRP A 309 11.99 -13.95 3.66
N ILE A 310 11.80 -14.25 4.93
CA ILE A 310 12.70 -13.88 6.02
C ILE A 310 13.13 -15.15 6.73
N LEU A 311 14.41 -15.44 6.71
CA LEU A 311 15.05 -16.48 7.54
C LEU A 311 15.79 -15.81 8.68
N GLY A 312 15.25 -15.93 9.88
CA GLY A 312 15.81 -15.43 11.11
C GLY A 312 16.53 -16.54 11.90
N ALA A 313 17.67 -16.20 12.48
CA ALA A 313 18.40 -17.03 13.43
C ALA A 313 18.72 -16.19 14.67
N ASN A 314 18.31 -16.65 15.83
CA ASN A 314 18.62 -16.03 17.12
C ASN A 314 19.41 -17.00 17.98
N TYR A 315 20.64 -16.63 18.36
CA TYR A 315 21.53 -17.45 19.14
C TYR A 315 21.86 -16.77 20.46
N GLU A 316 21.61 -17.44 21.55
CA GLU A 316 21.87 -16.97 22.91
C GLU A 316 22.92 -17.86 23.58
N VAL A 317 23.99 -17.25 24.10
CA VAL A 317 25.04 -17.96 24.87
C VAL A 317 25.59 -17.08 25.99
N GLY A 318 25.39 -17.47 27.21
CA GLY A 318 25.83 -16.72 28.39
C GLY A 318 25.24 -15.30 28.42
N LYS A 319 26.08 -14.29 28.28
CA LYS A 319 25.68 -12.86 28.23
C LYS A 319 25.45 -12.31 26.82
N TRP A 320 25.64 -13.11 25.80
CA TRP A 320 25.57 -12.71 24.41
C TRP A 320 24.30 -13.18 23.74
N GLY A 321 23.66 -12.28 23.00
CA GLY A 321 22.58 -12.58 22.07
C GLY A 321 23.01 -12.14 20.67
N LEU A 322 22.89 -13.02 19.69
CA LEU A 322 23.21 -12.79 18.27
C LEU A 322 21.94 -13.00 17.47
N ASN A 323 21.60 -12.05 16.61
CA ASN A 323 20.47 -12.16 15.71
C ASN A 323 20.94 -11.93 14.26
N LEU A 324 20.55 -12.82 13.37
CA LEU A 324 20.83 -12.74 11.93
C LEU A 324 19.51 -12.91 11.18
N ASN A 325 19.12 -11.93 10.38
CA ASN A 325 17.95 -11.99 9.51
C ASN A 325 18.38 -11.85 8.05
N ASN A 326 18.03 -12.84 7.23
CA ASN A 326 18.19 -12.78 5.80
C ASN A 326 16.83 -12.60 5.14
N THR A 327 16.61 -11.46 4.52
CA THR A 327 15.38 -11.14 3.81
C THR A 327 15.62 -11.28 2.30
N TYR A 328 14.96 -12.25 1.68
CA TYR A 328 14.87 -12.36 0.24
C TYR A 328 13.72 -11.50 -0.26
N PHE A 329 14.00 -10.61 -1.20
CA PHE A 329 13.04 -9.82 -1.95
C PHE A 329 12.98 -10.35 -3.37
N GLY A 330 11.81 -10.77 -3.82
CA GLY A 330 11.55 -11.14 -5.21
C GLY A 330 11.66 -9.94 -6.15
N LYS A 331 11.56 -10.20 -7.44
CA LYS A 331 11.52 -9.13 -8.44
C LYS A 331 10.28 -8.24 -8.29
N THR A 332 10.42 -7.00 -8.72
CA THR A 332 9.30 -6.09 -8.99
C THR A 332 9.43 -5.53 -10.38
N THR A 333 8.31 -5.16 -10.99
CA THR A 333 8.31 -4.46 -12.28
C THR A 333 7.56 -3.14 -12.15
N PHE A 334 8.01 -2.15 -12.90
CA PHE A 334 7.41 -0.84 -12.87
C PHE A 334 7.41 -0.18 -14.25
N LYS A 335 6.40 0.62 -14.53
CA LYS A 335 6.31 1.50 -15.71
C LYS A 335 6.38 2.94 -15.25
N GLN A 336 7.54 3.54 -15.39
CA GLN A 336 7.76 4.93 -15.00
C GLN A 336 7.04 5.86 -15.95
N GLN A 337 6.43 6.92 -15.44
CA GLN A 337 5.88 8.00 -16.26
C GLN A 337 6.98 8.64 -17.11
N GLY A 338 6.69 8.91 -18.38
CA GLY A 338 7.61 9.53 -19.32
C GLY A 338 8.55 8.57 -20.06
N MET A 339 8.63 7.30 -19.68
CA MET A 339 9.36 6.30 -20.47
C MET A 339 8.53 5.75 -21.62
N SER A 340 9.20 5.15 -22.61
CA SER A 340 8.51 4.44 -23.70
C SER A 340 7.61 3.32 -23.16
N SER A 341 6.40 3.22 -23.72
CA SER A 341 5.46 2.12 -23.42
C SER A 341 5.97 0.75 -23.85
N ASP A 342 6.99 0.69 -24.72
CA ASP A 342 7.61 -0.55 -25.22
C ASP A 342 8.58 -1.18 -24.20
N LEU A 343 8.84 -0.46 -23.11
CA LEU A 343 9.76 -0.87 -22.05
C LEU A 343 9.08 -0.93 -20.68
N ARG A 344 9.67 -1.71 -19.78
CA ARG A 344 9.45 -1.64 -18.34
C ARG A 344 10.78 -1.68 -17.60
N THR A 345 10.82 -1.20 -16.38
CA THR A 345 11.92 -1.45 -15.44
C THR A 345 11.63 -2.72 -14.65
N GLU A 346 12.64 -3.56 -14.45
CA GLU A 346 12.59 -4.75 -13.60
C GLU A 346 13.67 -4.65 -12.53
N PHE A 347 13.26 -4.69 -11.25
CA PHE A 347 14.15 -4.70 -10.11
C PHE A 347 14.57 -6.14 -9.82
N ILE A 348 15.88 -6.35 -9.77
CA ILE A 348 16.50 -7.67 -9.65
C ILE A 348 16.31 -8.20 -8.22
N PRO A 349 15.92 -9.49 -8.04
CA PRO A 349 15.82 -10.10 -6.73
C PRO A 349 17.11 -9.99 -5.92
N LYS A 350 16.98 -9.68 -4.62
CA LYS A 350 18.13 -9.52 -3.72
C LYS A 350 17.88 -10.19 -2.36
N VAL A 351 18.97 -10.55 -1.70
CA VAL A 351 18.98 -10.94 -0.29
C VAL A 351 19.64 -9.83 0.51
N VAL A 352 18.95 -9.30 1.50
CA VAL A 352 19.47 -8.31 2.45
C VAL A 352 19.67 -9.00 3.78
N THR A 353 20.85 -8.84 4.36
CA THR A 353 21.24 -9.46 5.64
C THR A 353 21.34 -8.39 6.72
N ASP A 354 20.55 -8.52 7.79
CA ASP A 354 20.64 -7.71 8.99
C ASP A 354 21.27 -8.53 10.11
N PHE A 355 22.13 -7.88 10.89
CA PHE A 355 22.81 -8.51 12.02
C PHE A 355 22.69 -7.66 13.26
N ALA A 356 22.43 -8.29 14.40
CA ALA A 356 22.46 -7.65 15.70
C ALA A 356 23.24 -8.47 16.70
N ILE A 357 23.96 -7.78 17.57
CA ILE A 357 24.65 -8.37 18.72
C ILE A 357 24.27 -7.60 19.99
N ASN A 358 23.86 -8.32 21.01
CA ASN A 358 23.50 -7.81 22.33
C ASN A 358 24.45 -8.37 23.36
N PHE A 359 24.95 -7.53 24.25
CA PHE A 359 25.78 -7.93 25.38
C PHE A 359 25.17 -7.44 26.69
N ASN A 360 24.72 -8.37 27.52
CA ASN A 360 24.21 -8.11 28.86
C ASN A 360 25.39 -8.01 29.84
N ALA A 361 26.02 -6.82 29.93
CA ALA A 361 27.20 -6.59 30.77
C ALA A 361 26.87 -6.87 32.24
N THR A 362 25.69 -6.38 32.69
CA THR A 362 25.10 -6.67 34.00
C THR A 362 23.59 -6.87 33.84
N ASP A 363 22.90 -7.27 34.94
CA ASP A 363 21.43 -7.39 34.94
C ASP A 363 20.70 -6.06 34.64
N LYS A 364 21.41 -4.93 34.78
CA LYS A 364 20.89 -3.60 34.57
C LYS A 364 21.44 -2.90 33.33
N PHE A 365 22.50 -3.39 32.71
CA PHE A 365 23.18 -2.71 31.62
C PHE A 365 23.37 -3.61 30.41
N THR A 366 22.78 -3.22 29.30
CA THR A 366 22.87 -3.90 28.00
C THR A 366 23.46 -2.98 26.93
N ILE A 367 24.39 -3.48 26.16
CA ILE A 367 24.94 -2.86 24.97
C ILE A 367 24.42 -3.61 23.76
N ALA A 368 23.86 -2.92 22.76
CA ALA A 368 23.38 -3.51 21.54
C ALA A 368 23.94 -2.79 20.32
N LEU A 369 24.50 -3.56 19.38
CA LEU A 369 24.90 -3.07 18.06
C LEU A 369 24.01 -3.73 17.02
N ASN A 370 23.30 -2.91 16.25
CA ASN A 370 22.49 -3.36 15.11
C ASN A 370 23.14 -2.86 13.83
N ILE A 371 23.28 -3.75 12.85
CA ILE A 371 23.84 -3.46 11.52
C ILE A 371 22.77 -3.86 10.51
N ASN A 372 22.05 -2.89 10.00
CA ASN A 372 21.10 -3.12 8.93
C ASN A 372 21.86 -3.22 7.61
N ASN A 373 21.48 -4.16 6.77
CA ASN A 373 22.10 -4.42 5.49
C ASN A 373 23.63 -4.64 5.61
N LEU A 374 24.03 -5.63 6.40
CA LEU A 374 25.43 -5.97 6.73
C LEU A 374 26.31 -6.06 5.47
N LEU A 375 25.79 -6.60 4.38
CA LEU A 375 26.52 -6.83 3.13
C LEU A 375 26.49 -5.62 2.18
N ASN A 376 25.83 -4.53 2.58
CA ASN A 376 25.69 -3.31 1.77
C ASN A 376 25.08 -3.55 0.38
N VAL A 377 24.03 -4.37 0.33
CA VAL A 377 23.30 -4.68 -0.90
C VAL A 377 22.44 -3.48 -1.27
N LEU A 378 22.48 -3.05 -2.53
CA LEU A 378 21.65 -1.97 -3.06
C LEU A 378 20.63 -2.52 -4.06
N PRO A 379 19.45 -1.87 -4.21
CA PRO A 379 18.52 -2.20 -5.29
C PRO A 379 19.20 -1.97 -6.65
N GLU A 380 19.04 -2.91 -7.55
CA GLU A 380 19.48 -2.83 -8.93
C GLU A 380 18.28 -3.09 -9.84
N TRP A 381 18.24 -2.43 -10.98
CA TRP A 381 17.19 -2.57 -11.96
C TRP A 381 17.75 -2.56 -13.38
N GLU A 382 16.98 -3.07 -14.33
CA GLU A 382 17.30 -3.09 -15.74
C GLU A 382 16.04 -2.83 -16.58
N PHE A 383 16.24 -2.39 -17.83
CA PHE A 383 15.12 -2.33 -18.77
C PHE A 383 14.79 -3.72 -19.30
N LYS A 384 13.52 -4.00 -19.45
CA LYS A 384 12.97 -5.15 -20.16
C LYS A 384 12.04 -4.69 -21.27
N ALA A 385 12.11 -5.36 -22.42
CA ALA A 385 11.23 -5.10 -23.53
C ALA A 385 9.82 -5.65 -23.25
N GLU A 386 8.80 -4.91 -23.62
CA GLU A 386 7.41 -5.35 -23.66
C GLU A 386 7.06 -5.96 -25.02
N ASN A 387 7.79 -5.57 -26.07
CA ASN A 387 7.54 -6.00 -27.42
C ASN A 387 8.83 -5.92 -28.29
N ALA A 388 8.72 -6.20 -29.59
CA ALA A 388 9.84 -6.18 -30.52
C ALA A 388 10.47 -4.77 -30.68
N ALA A 389 9.70 -3.71 -30.56
CA ALA A 389 10.20 -2.34 -30.64
C ALA A 389 11.08 -2.02 -29.40
N GLY A 390 10.63 -2.38 -28.21
CA GLY A 390 11.41 -2.27 -26.98
C GLY A 390 12.71 -3.08 -27.05
N GLN A 391 12.67 -4.30 -27.60
CA GLN A 391 13.88 -5.11 -27.77
C GLN A 391 14.86 -4.44 -28.75
N ALA A 392 14.36 -3.92 -29.87
CA ALA A 392 15.20 -3.18 -30.80
C ALA A 392 15.86 -1.94 -30.16
N MET A 393 15.16 -1.25 -29.26
CA MET A 393 15.69 -0.12 -28.51
C MET A 393 16.79 -0.55 -27.53
N ILE A 394 16.63 -1.70 -26.87
CA ILE A 394 17.65 -2.27 -25.95
C ILE A 394 18.90 -2.66 -26.73
N ASP A 395 18.74 -3.25 -27.92
CA ASP A 395 19.85 -3.77 -28.74
C ASP A 395 20.57 -2.66 -29.54
N ASP A 396 19.96 -1.48 -29.67
CA ASP A 396 20.53 -0.35 -30.42
C ASP A 396 21.67 0.31 -29.63
N THR A 397 22.89 0.16 -30.16
CA THR A 397 24.11 0.77 -29.63
C THR A 397 24.50 2.07 -30.34
N SER A 398 23.69 2.53 -31.30
CA SER A 398 23.93 3.80 -32.01
C SER A 398 23.78 4.99 -31.07
N LEU A 399 24.63 6.00 -31.31
CA LEU A 399 24.59 7.24 -30.51
C LEU A 399 23.80 8.30 -31.25
N ASN A 400 22.90 8.98 -30.51
CA ASN A 400 22.19 10.14 -31.01
C ASN A 400 23.10 11.39 -31.08
N SER A 401 22.55 12.54 -31.47
CA SER A 401 23.26 13.82 -31.55
C SER A 401 23.90 14.29 -30.22
N TYR A 402 23.46 13.76 -29.10
CA TYR A 402 23.98 14.04 -27.75
C TYR A 402 25.02 13.00 -27.29
N GLY A 403 25.37 12.01 -28.12
CA GLY A 403 26.33 10.99 -27.81
C GLY A 403 25.85 9.92 -26.81
N ILE A 404 24.55 9.70 -26.72
CA ILE A 404 23.93 8.70 -25.86
C ILE A 404 23.08 7.71 -26.66
N THR A 405 22.94 6.48 -26.18
CA THR A 405 22.06 5.47 -26.79
C THR A 405 20.58 5.73 -26.45
N ALA A 406 19.65 5.12 -27.20
CA ALA A 406 18.23 5.21 -26.94
C ALA A 406 17.87 4.76 -25.49
N ILE A 407 18.51 3.72 -24.98
CA ILE A 407 18.33 3.24 -23.60
C ILE A 407 18.87 4.23 -22.56
N GLN A 408 20.00 4.88 -22.83
CA GLN A 408 20.51 5.94 -21.95
C GLN A 408 19.57 7.15 -21.91
N GLU A 409 18.95 7.49 -23.03
CA GLU A 409 17.93 8.53 -23.09
C GLU A 409 16.73 8.17 -22.22
N GLN A 410 16.20 6.95 -22.33
CA GLN A 410 15.13 6.46 -21.46
C GLN A 410 15.54 6.46 -19.98
N SER A 411 16.75 6.03 -19.67
CA SER A 411 17.29 6.09 -18.32
C SER A 411 17.32 7.51 -17.74
N ASN A 412 17.71 8.49 -18.57
CA ASN A 412 17.75 9.91 -18.16
C ASN A 412 16.35 10.48 -17.89
N LEU A 413 15.31 10.00 -18.60
CA LEU A 413 13.93 10.43 -18.39
C LEU A 413 13.37 9.98 -17.03
N ILE A 414 13.75 8.79 -16.58
CA ILE A 414 13.16 8.17 -15.38
C ILE A 414 14.07 8.20 -14.15
N SER A 415 15.35 8.59 -14.31
CA SER A 415 16.27 8.67 -13.17
C SER A 415 16.17 10.02 -12.50
N PHE A 416 16.15 10.00 -11.18
CA PHE A 416 16.08 11.22 -10.39
C PHE A 416 17.30 12.11 -10.65
N ASN A 417 17.04 13.32 -11.21
CA ASN A 417 17.99 14.42 -11.19
C ASN A 417 19.29 14.18 -11.96
N GLN A 418 19.37 13.14 -12.79
CA GLN A 418 20.59 12.80 -13.55
C GLN A 418 21.89 12.68 -12.71
N ARG A 419 21.84 13.09 -11.44
CA ARG A 419 22.96 12.95 -10.49
C ARG A 419 23.11 11.53 -9.99
N TYR A 420 21.99 10.79 -9.99
CA TYR A 420 21.88 9.42 -9.51
C TYR A 420 21.27 8.56 -10.62
N SER A 421 21.96 8.41 -11.71
CA SER A 421 21.51 7.71 -12.93
C SER A 421 21.06 6.26 -12.71
N GLN A 422 21.26 5.73 -11.51
CA GLN A 422 20.85 4.37 -11.14
C GLN A 422 19.59 4.33 -10.28
N MET A 423 19.00 5.49 -9.95
CA MET A 423 17.86 5.59 -9.06
C MET A 423 16.61 6.02 -9.83
N THR A 424 15.58 5.21 -9.77
CA THR A 424 14.22 5.54 -10.22
C THR A 424 13.39 6.07 -9.06
N TYR A 425 12.28 6.77 -9.33
CA TYR A 425 11.43 7.33 -8.27
C TYR A 425 10.68 6.27 -7.49
N ASP A 426 10.18 5.25 -8.17
CA ASP A 426 9.29 4.24 -7.64
C ASP A 426 9.79 2.84 -7.97
N GLY A 427 9.20 1.83 -7.34
CA GLY A 427 9.49 0.44 -7.64
C GLY A 427 10.58 -0.21 -6.77
N TYR A 428 11.22 0.52 -5.86
CA TYR A 428 12.16 -0.08 -4.94
C TYR A 428 11.50 -1.12 -4.04
N HIS A 429 12.07 -2.29 -3.97
CA HIS A 429 11.58 -3.38 -3.11
C HIS A 429 12.24 -3.41 -1.73
N PHE A 430 13.31 -2.62 -1.49
CA PHE A 430 13.93 -2.35 -0.18
C PHE A 430 14.71 -1.03 -0.20
N SER A 431 15.22 -0.60 0.97
CA SER A 431 15.91 0.69 1.13
C SER A 431 17.20 0.78 0.33
N GLN A 432 17.42 1.92 -0.32
CA GLN A 432 18.63 2.28 -1.04
C GLN A 432 19.74 2.91 -0.16
N LEU A 433 19.49 3.08 1.14
CA LEU A 433 20.46 3.72 2.04
C LEU A 433 21.70 2.87 2.30
N GLY A 434 21.70 1.59 1.88
CA GLY A 434 22.79 0.68 2.11
C GLY A 434 22.95 0.31 3.58
N ARG A 435 24.20 0.10 4.01
CA ARG A 435 24.53 -0.33 5.37
C ARG A 435 24.35 0.79 6.40
N MET A 436 23.65 0.49 7.49
CA MET A 436 23.44 1.41 8.61
C MET A 436 23.86 0.76 9.93
N PHE A 437 24.47 1.54 10.81
CA PHE A 437 24.85 1.12 12.14
C PHE A 437 24.04 1.87 13.20
N ASN A 438 23.58 1.13 14.20
CA ASN A 438 22.90 1.69 15.37
C ASN A 438 23.52 1.08 16.64
N LEU A 439 24.05 1.94 17.52
CA LEU A 439 24.55 1.53 18.82
C LEU A 439 23.58 2.01 19.91
N SER A 440 23.10 1.08 20.73
CA SER A 440 22.20 1.36 21.84
C SER A 440 22.85 0.97 23.18
N LEU A 441 22.71 1.84 24.17
CA LEU A 441 23.14 1.62 25.54
C LEU A 441 21.90 1.71 26.43
N ASN A 442 21.49 0.61 27.05
CA ASN A 442 20.31 0.57 27.90
C ASN A 442 20.70 0.32 29.36
N TYR A 443 20.27 1.20 30.25
CA TYR A 443 20.44 1.04 31.69
C TYR A 443 19.10 1.08 32.40
N ARG A 444 18.87 0.08 33.28
CA ARG A 444 17.67 -0.02 34.13
C ARG A 444 18.03 0.44 35.54
N PHE A 445 17.32 1.43 36.02
CA PHE A 445 17.48 1.96 37.39
C PHE A 445 16.93 1.02 38.46
#